data_5468b25a2aaa380146b831b4a0cd7e92
#
_entry.id   5468b25a2aaa380146b831b4a0cd7e92
#
_cell.length_a   1.000
_cell.length_b   1.000
_cell.length_c   1.000
_cell.angle_alpha   90.00
_cell.angle_beta   90.00
_cell.angle_gamma   90.00
#
_symmetry.space_group_name_H-M   'P 1'
#
loop_
_entity.id
_entity.type
_entity.pdbx_description
1 polymer ?
#
loop_
_entity_poly.entity_id
_entity_poly.type
_entity_poly.pdbx_seq_one_letter_code
_entity_poly.pdbx_strand_id
1 'polypeptide(L)'
;MSNFNLNDHVYRLLQNEPFFAALSRRIDKKSSKAIPTAGVRVNDEGFFEMLYNPDFFAGLTDEQKQGVLIHEFYHLIFEHVTGRLPDELAGIMSSGQPSKADQTLFKLWNIAADLAINYHIGAERLPETCCIPGGEKFEDMPGDMTAEWYYDKLKEKMEEQGEGGSGEGDESGEGQGGQGGFDPDDAGQFDSHDDWGKGNPAPEEQAAMDIAKERLKEALKDAANESAQRGWGTVGASCRKEIMERLTSKVDWRKVMRYFVKTSQRANKRSTPKRLNRRYAGIHPGRKVNRTANIAISIDQSGSVSDAMLAAFYSELNKLSDLASFTVVPFDTQVAEEHVFVWKKGQSHPKMRYCYGGTCFEAPTAYVNKRSFDDHIVLTDM
;
A
#
# COMPACT_ATOMS: atom_id res chain seq x y z
N MET A 1 41.09 -11.20 14.07
CA MET A 1 39.62 -11.01 13.95
C MET A 1 39.42 -9.62 13.40
N SER A 2 39.04 -9.46 12.14
CA SER A 2 38.71 -8.17 11.57
C SER A 2 37.46 -7.64 12.31
N ASN A 3 37.60 -6.48 12.92
CA ASN A 3 36.48 -5.85 13.64
C ASN A 3 35.50 -5.33 12.56
N PHE A 4 34.49 -6.14 12.19
CA PHE A 4 33.48 -5.75 11.21
C PHE A 4 32.71 -4.54 11.75
N ASN A 5 32.68 -3.45 10.99
CA ASN A 5 31.98 -2.23 11.32
C ASN A 5 30.93 -1.92 10.25
N LEU A 6 29.67 -2.13 10.56
CA LEU A 6 28.55 -1.86 9.64
C LEU A 6 28.48 -0.41 9.20
N ASN A 7 28.95 0.54 10.03
CA ASN A 7 28.91 1.99 9.72
C ASN A 7 29.74 2.34 8.47
N ASP A 8 30.82 1.60 8.19
CA ASP A 8 31.65 1.84 7.00
C ASP A 8 30.86 1.53 5.71
N HIS A 9 29.99 0.52 5.74
CA HIS A 9 29.12 0.14 4.61
C HIS A 9 27.93 1.08 4.49
N VAL A 10 27.36 1.54 5.59
CA VAL A 10 26.34 2.62 5.60
C VAL A 10 26.91 3.92 5.02
N TYR A 11 28.18 4.24 5.30
CA TYR A 11 28.83 5.40 4.71
C TYR A 11 28.96 5.29 3.18
N ARG A 12 29.30 4.11 2.66
CA ARG A 12 29.34 3.84 1.21
C ARG A 12 27.96 3.97 0.55
N LEU A 13 26.89 3.50 1.24
CA LEU A 13 25.51 3.75 0.78
C LEU A 13 25.22 5.22 0.62
N LEU A 14 25.70 6.08 1.54
CA LEU A 14 25.55 7.53 1.45
C LEU A 14 26.15 8.13 0.18
N GLN A 15 27.21 7.54 -0.34
CA GLN A 15 27.88 8.01 -1.54
C GLN A 15 27.22 7.56 -2.84
N ASN A 16 26.78 6.30 -2.88
CA ASN A 16 26.34 5.65 -4.12
C ASN A 16 24.83 5.48 -4.23
N GLU A 17 24.14 5.37 -3.10
CA GLU A 17 22.72 5.03 -2.99
C GLU A 17 21.96 6.05 -2.10
N PRO A 18 21.72 7.27 -2.57
CA PRO A 18 21.16 8.33 -1.74
C PRO A 18 19.81 7.98 -1.12
N PHE A 19 18.95 7.26 -1.85
CA PHE A 19 17.64 6.85 -1.38
C PHE A 19 17.75 5.88 -0.18
N PHE A 20 18.51 4.81 -0.33
CA PHE A 20 18.72 3.82 0.73
C PHE A 20 19.48 4.41 1.93
N ALA A 21 20.40 5.33 1.67
CA ALA A 21 21.12 6.03 2.71
C ALA A 21 20.19 6.90 3.56
N ALA A 22 19.24 7.59 2.93
CA ALA A 22 18.23 8.39 3.62
C ALA A 22 17.30 7.50 4.48
N LEU A 23 16.83 6.38 3.92
CA LEU A 23 16.01 5.41 4.63
C LEU A 23 16.78 4.77 5.81
N SER A 24 18.04 4.40 5.58
CA SER A 24 18.92 3.78 6.59
C SER A 24 19.05 4.60 7.87
N ARG A 25 18.94 5.93 7.82
CA ARG A 25 19.00 6.80 9.01
C ARG A 25 17.81 6.64 9.95
N ARG A 26 16.70 6.08 9.46
CA ARG A 26 15.47 5.84 10.21
C ARG A 26 15.35 4.43 10.77
N ILE A 27 16.39 3.60 10.58
CA ILE A 27 16.42 2.20 10.98
C ILE A 27 17.56 1.99 11.98
N ASP A 28 17.24 1.51 13.16
CA ASP A 28 18.23 1.13 14.16
C ASP A 28 18.93 -0.17 13.77
N LYS A 29 20.25 -0.20 13.87
CA LYS A 29 21.08 -1.37 13.50
C LYS A 29 21.72 -1.96 14.73
N LYS A 30 21.39 -3.22 15.03
CA LYS A 30 21.87 -3.93 16.20
C LYS A 30 22.57 -5.23 15.80
N SER A 31 23.80 -5.41 16.28
CA SER A 31 24.49 -6.69 16.09
C SER A 31 23.88 -7.77 16.97
N SER A 32 23.65 -8.95 16.40
CA SER A 32 23.13 -10.12 17.10
C SER A 32 23.75 -11.39 16.52
N LYS A 33 24.22 -12.27 17.40
CA LYS A 33 24.65 -13.61 17.01
C LYS A 33 23.53 -14.65 17.15
N ALA A 34 22.34 -14.22 17.59
CA ALA A 34 21.17 -15.09 17.71
C ALA A 34 20.51 -15.40 16.36
N ILE A 35 20.78 -14.57 15.33
CA ILE A 35 20.32 -14.80 13.96
C ILE A 35 21.49 -15.24 13.07
N PRO A 36 21.24 -16.08 12.06
CA PRO A 36 22.33 -16.56 11.20
C PRO A 36 22.88 -15.46 10.28
N THR A 37 22.06 -14.53 9.81
CA THR A 37 22.39 -13.58 8.75
C THR A 37 22.01 -12.14 9.10
N ALA A 38 20.93 -11.64 8.54
CA ALA A 38 20.32 -10.33 8.81
C ALA A 38 18.80 -10.46 8.82
N GLY A 39 18.12 -9.43 9.27
CA GLY A 39 16.66 -9.34 9.18
C GLY A 39 16.16 -8.02 9.76
N VAL A 40 15.06 -7.51 9.22
CA VAL A 40 14.39 -6.30 9.70
C VAL A 40 13.09 -6.63 10.41
N ARG A 41 12.81 -5.89 11.47
CA ARG A 41 11.58 -6.05 12.27
C ARG A 41 11.07 -4.71 12.80
N VAL A 42 9.85 -4.73 13.32
CA VAL A 42 9.29 -3.65 14.12
C VAL A 42 9.44 -4.01 15.60
N ASN A 43 9.95 -3.08 16.41
CA ASN A 43 10.01 -3.26 17.85
C ASN A 43 8.70 -2.85 18.54
N ASP A 44 8.60 -3.10 19.84
CA ASP A 44 7.39 -2.83 20.65
C ASP A 44 6.98 -1.34 20.68
N GLU A 45 7.91 -0.44 20.37
CA GLU A 45 7.68 1.01 20.30
C GLU A 45 7.32 1.50 18.88
N GLY A 46 7.21 0.60 17.90
CA GLY A 46 6.92 0.91 16.50
C GLY A 46 8.09 1.56 15.74
N PHE A 47 9.34 1.27 16.12
CA PHE A 47 10.54 1.63 15.37
C PHE A 47 11.04 0.43 14.59
N PHE A 48 11.71 0.72 13.46
CA PHE A 48 12.36 -0.31 12.67
C PHE A 48 13.74 -0.62 13.21
N GLU A 49 14.01 -1.90 13.41
CA GLU A 49 15.30 -2.43 13.80
C GLU A 49 15.80 -3.41 12.74
N MET A 50 17.06 -3.27 12.36
CA MET A 50 17.80 -4.25 11.57
C MET A 50 18.73 -5.02 12.51
N LEU A 51 18.49 -6.30 12.67
CA LEU A 51 19.43 -7.21 13.33
C LEU A 51 20.40 -7.74 12.29
N TYR A 52 21.67 -7.87 12.64
CA TYR A 52 22.69 -8.44 11.74
C TYR A 52 23.71 -9.29 12.49
N ASN A 53 24.13 -10.38 11.87
CA ASN A 53 25.21 -11.20 12.39
C ASN A 53 26.56 -10.70 11.86
N PRO A 54 27.46 -10.18 12.73
CA PRO A 54 28.77 -9.70 12.30
C PRO A 54 29.64 -10.73 11.61
N ASP A 55 29.54 -12.02 12.03
CA ASP A 55 30.34 -13.08 11.48
C ASP A 55 29.90 -13.41 10.05
N PHE A 56 28.59 -13.37 9.74
CA PHE A 56 28.06 -13.49 8.38
C PHE A 56 28.57 -12.35 7.48
N PHE A 57 28.41 -11.10 7.93
CA PHE A 57 28.85 -9.94 7.14
C PHE A 57 30.37 -9.92 6.91
N ALA A 58 31.18 -10.44 7.85
CA ALA A 58 32.62 -10.53 7.68
C ALA A 58 33.05 -11.48 6.53
N GLY A 59 32.22 -12.46 6.20
CA GLY A 59 32.44 -13.39 5.09
C GLY A 59 32.05 -12.85 3.70
N LEU A 60 31.32 -11.75 3.61
CA LEU A 60 30.83 -11.19 2.36
C LEU A 60 31.82 -10.21 1.71
N THR A 61 31.74 -10.04 0.39
CA THR A 61 32.41 -8.95 -0.32
C THR A 61 31.76 -7.59 0.05
N ASP A 62 32.41 -6.50 -0.30
CA ASP A 62 31.87 -5.17 0.01
C ASP A 62 30.60 -4.86 -0.78
N GLU A 63 30.50 -5.35 -2.02
CA GLU A 63 29.31 -5.27 -2.87
C GLU A 63 28.16 -6.09 -2.29
N GLN A 64 28.43 -7.32 -1.84
CA GLN A 64 27.45 -8.19 -1.20
C GLN A 64 26.94 -7.61 0.12
N LYS A 65 27.80 -7.01 0.94
CA LYS A 65 27.38 -6.31 2.17
C LYS A 65 26.40 -5.19 1.89
N GLN A 66 26.63 -4.41 0.83
CA GLN A 66 25.70 -3.37 0.41
C GLN A 66 24.40 -3.96 -0.16
N GLY A 67 24.51 -5.03 -0.95
CA GLY A 67 23.36 -5.75 -1.51
C GLY A 67 22.44 -6.28 -0.41
N VAL A 68 23.00 -6.93 0.62
CA VAL A 68 22.22 -7.41 1.78
C VAL A 68 21.53 -6.26 2.53
N LEU A 69 22.22 -5.13 2.75
CA LEU A 69 21.60 -3.95 3.37
C LEU A 69 20.43 -3.42 2.54
N ILE A 70 20.59 -3.34 1.24
CA ILE A 70 19.53 -2.89 0.32
C ILE A 70 18.36 -3.87 0.31
N HIS A 71 18.65 -5.17 0.36
CA HIS A 71 17.64 -6.22 0.44
C HIS A 71 16.73 -6.03 1.67
N GLU A 72 17.31 -5.88 2.85
CA GLU A 72 16.56 -5.62 4.08
C GLU A 72 15.70 -4.34 4.00
N PHE A 73 16.21 -3.30 3.32
CA PHE A 73 15.45 -2.07 3.14
C PHE A 73 14.31 -2.22 2.14
N TYR A 74 14.44 -3.07 1.12
CA TYR A 74 13.34 -3.40 0.22
C TYR A 74 12.20 -4.12 0.93
N HIS A 75 12.47 -4.99 1.91
CA HIS A 75 11.42 -5.58 2.72
C HIS A 75 10.58 -4.54 3.47
N LEU A 76 11.20 -3.44 3.91
CA LEU A 76 10.46 -2.32 4.48
C LEU A 76 9.66 -1.55 3.41
N ILE A 77 10.29 -1.24 2.27
CA ILE A 77 9.67 -0.49 1.17
C ILE A 77 8.42 -1.21 0.65
N PHE A 78 8.50 -2.53 0.49
CA PHE A 78 7.38 -3.35 0.01
C PHE A 78 6.42 -3.78 1.12
N GLU A 79 6.62 -3.28 2.35
CA GLU A 79 5.75 -3.51 3.51
C GLU A 79 5.68 -4.99 3.96
N HIS A 80 6.64 -5.83 3.58
CA HIS A 80 6.66 -7.23 3.98
C HIS A 80 6.72 -7.38 5.51
N VAL A 81 7.44 -6.49 6.20
CA VAL A 81 7.56 -6.47 7.67
C VAL A 81 6.29 -5.99 8.36
N THR A 82 5.50 -5.12 7.72
CA THR A 82 4.33 -4.45 8.32
C THR A 82 3.00 -5.08 7.94
N GLY A 83 3.02 -6.26 7.31
CA GLY A 83 1.84 -7.10 7.14
C GLY A 83 1.27 -7.13 5.72
N ARG A 84 2.11 -6.93 4.67
CA ARG A 84 1.70 -7.28 3.31
C ARG A 84 1.76 -8.80 3.16
N LEU A 85 0.62 -9.44 3.26
CA LEU A 85 0.46 -10.89 3.11
C LEU A 85 -0.68 -11.16 2.12
N PRO A 86 -0.62 -12.25 1.35
CA PRO A 86 -1.77 -12.77 0.62
C PRO A 86 -2.97 -12.99 1.56
N ASP A 87 -4.19 -12.79 1.06
CA ASP A 87 -5.42 -12.93 1.86
C ASP A 87 -5.53 -14.31 2.53
N GLU A 88 -5.05 -15.36 1.87
CA GLU A 88 -4.98 -16.72 2.38
C GLU A 88 -4.13 -16.80 3.66
N LEU A 89 -2.91 -16.27 3.61
CA LEU A 89 -1.98 -16.27 4.74
C LEU A 89 -2.48 -15.37 5.88
N ALA A 90 -3.06 -14.22 5.54
CA ALA A 90 -3.71 -13.36 6.52
C ALA A 90 -4.87 -14.05 7.24
N GLY A 91 -5.64 -14.89 6.51
CA GLY A 91 -6.70 -15.73 7.07
C GLY A 91 -6.17 -16.80 8.04
N ILE A 92 -5.09 -17.52 7.64
CA ILE A 92 -4.43 -18.53 8.48
C ILE A 92 -3.93 -17.90 9.78
N MET A 93 -3.29 -16.73 9.69
CA MET A 93 -2.78 -16.01 10.85
C MET A 93 -3.89 -15.60 11.82
N SER A 94 -5.04 -15.20 11.31
CA SER A 94 -6.21 -14.83 12.12
C SER A 94 -6.81 -16.02 12.85
N SER A 95 -6.60 -17.27 12.40
CA SER A 95 -7.17 -18.50 12.98
C SER A 95 -6.37 -19.09 14.16
N GLY A 96 -5.13 -18.65 14.40
CA GLY A 96 -4.43 -18.80 15.68
C GLY A 96 -3.28 -19.81 15.76
N GLN A 97 -3.24 -20.92 15.03
CA GLN A 97 -2.07 -21.83 14.99
C GLN A 97 -1.87 -22.42 13.60
N PRO A 98 -0.79 -22.05 12.91
CA PRO A 98 -0.50 -22.58 11.57
C PRO A 98 -0.15 -24.08 11.66
N SER A 99 -0.75 -24.88 10.79
CA SER A 99 -0.39 -26.28 10.56
C SER A 99 0.98 -26.39 9.88
N LYS A 100 1.51 -27.61 9.73
CA LYS A 100 2.74 -27.80 8.94
C LYS A 100 2.59 -27.35 7.47
N ALA A 101 1.42 -27.61 6.87
CA ALA A 101 1.12 -27.15 5.52
C ALA A 101 1.11 -25.60 5.45
N ASP A 102 0.53 -24.95 6.46
CA ASP A 102 0.52 -23.50 6.54
C ASP A 102 1.94 -22.92 6.67
N GLN A 103 2.81 -23.55 7.45
CA GLN A 103 4.21 -23.16 7.57
C GLN A 103 4.94 -23.22 6.21
N THR A 104 4.64 -24.23 5.38
CA THR A 104 5.17 -24.31 4.02
C THR A 104 4.68 -23.14 3.15
N LEU A 105 3.42 -22.74 3.25
CA LEU A 105 2.90 -21.57 2.53
C LEU A 105 3.59 -20.27 2.95
N PHE A 106 3.90 -20.09 4.24
CA PHE A 106 4.70 -18.94 4.70
C PHE A 106 6.12 -18.96 4.14
N LYS A 107 6.77 -20.15 4.06
CA LYS A 107 8.07 -20.25 3.40
C LYS A 107 8.01 -19.88 1.93
N LEU A 108 6.98 -20.34 1.21
CA LEU A 108 6.77 -19.94 -0.20
C LEU A 108 6.61 -18.41 -0.34
N TRP A 109 5.88 -17.80 0.57
CA TRP A 109 5.74 -16.33 0.58
C TRP A 109 7.08 -15.62 0.80
N ASN A 110 7.90 -16.09 1.73
CA ASN A 110 9.21 -15.53 1.97
C ASN A 110 10.11 -15.64 0.72
N ILE A 111 10.15 -16.82 0.08
CA ILE A 111 10.88 -17.01 -1.18
C ILE A 111 10.35 -16.08 -2.28
N ALA A 112 9.03 -15.92 -2.39
CA ALA A 112 8.40 -15.03 -3.36
C ALA A 112 8.75 -13.56 -3.12
N ALA A 113 8.78 -13.13 -1.86
CA ALA A 113 9.21 -11.80 -1.46
C ALA A 113 10.67 -11.54 -1.83
N ASP A 114 11.54 -12.51 -1.58
CA ASP A 114 12.96 -12.44 -1.94
C ASP A 114 13.18 -12.39 -3.44
N LEU A 115 12.47 -13.20 -4.23
CA LEU A 115 12.53 -13.17 -5.69
C LEU A 115 12.17 -11.77 -6.23
N ALA A 116 11.11 -11.17 -5.71
CA ALA A 116 10.68 -9.83 -6.12
C ALA A 116 11.73 -8.76 -5.78
N ILE A 117 12.39 -8.86 -4.63
CA ILE A 117 13.42 -7.92 -4.18
C ILE A 117 14.74 -8.14 -4.93
N ASN A 118 15.19 -9.37 -5.02
CA ASN A 118 16.52 -9.69 -5.51
C ASN A 118 16.69 -9.37 -7.00
N TYR A 119 15.60 -9.37 -7.77
CA TYR A 119 15.60 -8.85 -9.14
C TYR A 119 16.07 -7.40 -9.22
N HIS A 120 15.63 -6.54 -8.29
CA HIS A 120 15.99 -5.11 -8.28
C HIS A 120 17.42 -4.84 -7.81
N ILE A 121 18.06 -5.79 -7.12
CA ILE A 121 19.41 -5.64 -6.59
C ILE A 121 20.45 -6.15 -7.59
N GLY A 122 20.16 -7.26 -8.24
CA GLY A 122 21.07 -7.96 -9.18
C GLY A 122 21.92 -9.02 -8.51
N ALA A 123 22.14 -10.13 -9.23
CA ALA A 123 22.85 -11.32 -8.74
C ALA A 123 24.28 -11.03 -8.26
N GLU A 124 24.97 -10.11 -8.91
CA GLU A 124 26.36 -9.75 -8.62
C GLU A 124 26.54 -9.06 -7.26
N ARG A 125 25.47 -8.52 -6.70
CA ARG A 125 25.48 -7.81 -5.40
C ARG A 125 24.94 -8.67 -4.25
N LEU A 126 24.57 -9.90 -4.52
CA LEU A 126 23.96 -10.80 -3.55
C LEU A 126 24.86 -12.03 -3.31
N PRO A 127 24.76 -12.69 -2.14
CA PRO A 127 25.38 -14.00 -1.92
C PRO A 127 24.86 -15.04 -2.93
N GLU A 128 25.70 -16.02 -3.29
CA GLU A 128 25.37 -17.07 -4.28
C GLU A 128 24.15 -17.92 -3.89
N THR A 129 23.82 -17.97 -2.60
CA THR A 129 22.69 -18.75 -2.08
C THR A 129 21.32 -18.05 -2.23
N CYS A 130 21.27 -16.83 -2.74
CA CYS A 130 20.03 -16.06 -2.83
C CYS A 130 19.08 -16.57 -3.91
N CYS A 131 17.78 -16.48 -3.65
CA CYS A 131 16.73 -16.70 -4.64
C CYS A 131 16.73 -15.57 -5.67
N ILE A 132 16.95 -15.85 -6.95
CA ILE A 132 16.98 -14.86 -8.02
C ILE A 132 16.15 -15.35 -9.21
N PRO A 133 15.22 -14.54 -9.75
CA PRO A 133 14.47 -14.91 -10.96
C PRO A 133 15.43 -15.14 -12.15
N GLY A 134 15.19 -16.22 -12.91
CA GLY A 134 16.09 -16.65 -13.98
C GLY A 134 17.35 -17.35 -13.50
N GLY A 135 17.57 -17.52 -12.20
CA GLY A 135 18.64 -18.32 -11.63
C GLY A 135 18.38 -19.83 -11.73
N GLU A 136 19.37 -20.66 -11.40
CA GLU A 136 19.36 -22.13 -11.61
C GLU A 136 18.07 -22.81 -11.09
N LYS A 137 17.56 -22.40 -9.92
CA LYS A 137 16.32 -22.96 -9.32
C LYS A 137 15.03 -22.29 -9.79
N PHE A 138 15.13 -21.14 -10.46
CA PHE A 138 14.01 -20.27 -10.87
C PHE A 138 14.13 -19.83 -12.34
N GLU A 139 14.68 -20.68 -13.21
CA GLU A 139 14.94 -20.38 -14.63
C GLU A 139 13.68 -19.95 -15.40
N ASP A 140 12.54 -20.52 -15.06
CA ASP A 140 11.25 -20.27 -15.66
C ASP A 140 10.50 -19.06 -15.08
N MET A 141 11.09 -18.39 -14.08
CA MET A 141 10.49 -17.21 -13.45
C MET A 141 11.01 -15.92 -14.07
N PRO A 142 10.15 -15.12 -14.73
CA PRO A 142 10.53 -13.83 -15.29
C PRO A 142 10.89 -12.85 -14.17
N GLY A 143 11.74 -11.88 -14.49
CA GLY A 143 12.03 -10.75 -13.61
C GLY A 143 10.92 -9.69 -13.57
N ASP A 144 11.02 -8.73 -12.63
CA ASP A 144 10.13 -7.56 -12.47
C ASP A 144 8.66 -7.93 -12.20
N MET A 145 8.44 -9.06 -11.47
CA MET A 145 7.12 -9.46 -11.02
C MET A 145 6.92 -9.15 -9.53
N THR A 146 5.64 -9.07 -9.10
CA THR A 146 5.30 -8.84 -7.69
C THR A 146 5.50 -10.09 -6.84
N ALA A 147 5.65 -9.92 -5.53
CA ALA A 147 5.76 -11.05 -4.61
C ALA A 147 4.53 -11.97 -4.67
N GLU A 148 3.32 -11.41 -4.85
CA GLU A 148 2.09 -12.19 -5.01
C GLU A 148 2.13 -13.08 -6.26
N TRP A 149 2.64 -12.54 -7.38
CA TRP A 149 2.77 -13.31 -8.62
C TRP A 149 3.73 -14.50 -8.45
N TYR A 150 4.90 -14.27 -7.82
CA TYR A 150 5.84 -15.35 -7.55
C TYR A 150 5.26 -16.38 -6.57
N TYR A 151 4.51 -15.94 -5.57
CA TYR A 151 3.85 -16.81 -4.61
C TYR A 151 2.86 -17.76 -5.29
N ASP A 152 2.00 -17.23 -6.16
CA ASP A 152 1.03 -18.02 -6.91
C ASP A 152 1.75 -19.06 -7.80
N LYS A 153 2.83 -18.67 -8.48
CA LYS A 153 3.62 -19.56 -9.33
C LYS A 153 4.36 -20.64 -8.53
N LEU A 154 4.90 -20.33 -7.39
CA LEU A 154 5.54 -21.32 -6.51
C LEU A 154 4.52 -22.32 -5.97
N LYS A 155 3.33 -21.86 -5.65
CA LYS A 155 2.21 -22.70 -5.21
C LYS A 155 1.76 -23.66 -6.32
N GLU A 156 1.54 -23.15 -7.53
CA GLU A 156 1.25 -23.99 -8.72
C GLU A 156 2.29 -25.09 -8.92
N LYS A 157 3.59 -24.77 -8.87
CA LYS A 157 4.68 -25.73 -8.97
C LYS A 157 4.64 -26.82 -7.88
N MET A 158 4.30 -26.45 -6.65
CA MET A 158 4.16 -27.42 -5.55
C MET A 158 2.94 -28.34 -5.75
N GLU A 159 1.83 -27.82 -6.24
CA GLU A 159 0.60 -28.58 -6.50
C GLU A 159 0.80 -29.59 -7.65
N GLU A 160 1.41 -29.17 -8.76
CA GLU A 160 1.75 -30.04 -9.89
C GLU A 160 2.62 -31.25 -9.52
N GLN A 161 3.49 -31.09 -8.52
CA GLN A 161 4.36 -32.15 -8.03
C GLN A 161 3.65 -33.09 -7.04
N GLY A 162 2.67 -32.58 -6.29
CA GLY A 162 1.86 -33.38 -5.37
C GLY A 162 0.91 -34.36 -6.07
N GLU A 163 0.44 -34.03 -7.26
CA GLU A 163 -0.43 -34.90 -8.06
C GLU A 163 0.33 -36.03 -8.81
N GLY A 164 1.64 -35.88 -9.03
CA GLY A 164 2.49 -36.90 -9.68
C GLY A 164 2.90 -38.09 -8.82
N GLY A 165 2.64 -38.07 -7.51
CA GLY A 165 3.17 -39.01 -6.51
C GLY A 165 2.22 -40.13 -6.04
N SER A 166 1.02 -40.29 -6.57
CA SER A 166 0.12 -41.38 -6.19
C SER A 166 0.18 -42.58 -7.15
N GLY A 167 1.38 -43.13 -7.34
CA GLY A 167 1.61 -44.42 -7.96
C GLY A 167 2.08 -45.41 -6.91
N GLU A 168 1.22 -46.30 -6.45
CA GLU A 168 1.63 -47.51 -5.73
C GLU A 168 2.63 -48.30 -6.60
N GLY A 169 3.85 -48.49 -6.10
CA GLY A 169 4.90 -49.19 -6.83
C GLY A 169 6.08 -49.58 -5.95
N ASP A 170 5.96 -50.76 -5.37
CA ASP A 170 6.95 -51.80 -5.04
C ASP A 170 8.42 -51.43 -4.91
N GLU A 171 8.99 -51.87 -3.78
CA GLU A 171 10.43 -51.82 -3.44
C GLU A 171 11.26 -52.54 -4.50
N SER A 172 12.27 -51.88 -5.00
CA SER A 172 13.55 -52.30 -5.48
C SER A 172 13.91 -51.74 -6.87
N GLY A 173 14.86 -50.80 -6.89
CA GLY A 173 15.51 -50.36 -8.14
C GLY A 173 16.35 -49.12 -7.95
N GLU A 174 17.65 -49.24 -7.90
CA GLU A 174 18.60 -48.16 -8.17
C GLU A 174 18.28 -47.54 -9.54
N GLY A 175 17.76 -46.34 -9.58
CA GLY A 175 17.36 -45.63 -10.81
C GLY A 175 17.64 -44.14 -10.70
N GLN A 176 18.73 -43.73 -11.31
CA GLN A 176 19.04 -42.45 -11.93
C GLN A 176 17.96 -41.38 -11.92
N GLY A 177 18.27 -40.20 -11.29
CA GLY A 177 17.94 -38.86 -11.79
C GLY A 177 16.47 -38.57 -12.17
N GLY A 178 15.55 -38.58 -11.21
CA GLY A 178 14.29 -37.84 -11.36
C GLY A 178 14.55 -36.35 -11.22
N GLN A 179 14.04 -35.52 -12.12
CA GLN A 179 14.06 -34.07 -12.01
C GLN A 179 13.57 -33.70 -10.62
N GLY A 180 14.49 -33.11 -9.80
CA GLY A 180 14.22 -32.77 -8.41
C GLY A 180 13.03 -31.81 -8.32
N GLY A 181 12.02 -32.21 -7.54
CA GLY A 181 10.91 -31.38 -7.21
C GLY A 181 11.35 -30.09 -6.52
N PHE A 182 10.58 -29.01 -6.65
CA PHE A 182 10.83 -27.78 -5.92
C PHE A 182 10.59 -28.02 -4.42
N ASP A 183 11.69 -27.98 -3.65
CA ASP A 183 11.64 -28.08 -2.19
C ASP A 183 11.86 -26.68 -1.60
N PRO A 184 10.88 -26.10 -0.89
CA PRO A 184 11.03 -24.80 -0.22
C PRO A 184 12.19 -24.77 0.78
N ASP A 185 12.57 -25.92 1.38
CA ASP A 185 13.66 -25.98 2.34
C ASP A 185 15.05 -25.93 1.66
N ASP A 186 15.13 -26.24 0.36
CA ASP A 186 16.35 -26.16 -0.45
C ASP A 186 16.40 -24.90 -1.34
N ALA A 187 15.43 -24.02 -1.27
CA ALA A 187 15.30 -22.86 -2.18
C ALA A 187 16.42 -21.81 -2.03
N GLY A 188 17.22 -21.85 -0.97
CA GLY A 188 18.37 -20.95 -0.80
C GLY A 188 18.02 -19.60 -0.21
N GLN A 189 17.16 -19.58 0.78
CA GLN A 189 16.86 -18.39 1.56
C GLN A 189 18.05 -18.03 2.46
N PHE A 190 18.52 -16.77 2.43
CA PHE A 190 19.69 -16.36 3.21
C PHE A 190 19.32 -15.54 4.46
N ASP A 191 18.12 -15.04 4.57
CA ASP A 191 17.63 -14.25 5.69
C ASP A 191 16.53 -14.98 6.49
N SER A 192 16.24 -14.50 7.69
CA SER A 192 15.24 -15.08 8.57
C SER A 192 14.07 -14.14 8.75
N HIS A 193 12.92 -14.59 8.27
CA HIS A 193 11.65 -13.87 8.39
C HIS A 193 10.75 -14.41 9.53
N ASP A 194 11.31 -15.17 10.46
CA ASP A 194 10.56 -15.89 11.52
C ASP A 194 9.72 -14.95 12.42
N ASP A 195 10.08 -13.67 12.47
CA ASP A 195 9.37 -12.66 13.25
C ASP A 195 8.26 -11.91 12.47
N TRP A 196 8.09 -12.22 11.18
CA TRP A 196 7.07 -11.55 10.37
C TRP A 196 5.72 -12.23 10.51
N GLY A 197 4.71 -11.40 10.77
CA GLY A 197 3.33 -11.87 10.76
C GLY A 197 2.98 -12.87 11.84
N LYS A 198 3.42 -12.68 13.07
CA LYS A 198 2.90 -13.46 14.23
C LYS A 198 1.40 -13.22 14.33
N GLY A 199 0.63 -14.32 14.18
CA GLY A 199 -0.81 -14.30 14.10
C GLY A 199 -1.46 -13.65 15.31
N ASN A 200 -2.53 -12.90 15.03
CA ASN A 200 -3.39 -12.24 16.00
C ASN A 200 -2.58 -11.40 17.03
N PRO A 201 -1.92 -10.31 16.59
CA PRO A 201 -1.09 -9.50 17.47
C PRO A 201 -1.92 -8.96 18.61
N ALA A 202 -1.33 -8.91 19.80
CA ALA A 202 -1.95 -8.23 20.92
C ALA A 202 -2.31 -6.77 20.52
N PRO A 203 -3.33 -6.15 21.13
CA PRO A 203 -3.72 -4.78 20.79
C PRO A 203 -2.55 -3.77 20.85
N GLU A 204 -1.58 -4.00 21.71
CA GLU A 204 -0.37 -3.20 21.85
C GLU A 204 0.58 -3.41 20.67
N GLU A 205 0.77 -4.64 20.20
CA GLU A 205 1.57 -4.98 19.01
C GLU A 205 0.93 -4.43 17.74
N GLN A 206 -0.40 -4.50 17.62
CA GLN A 206 -1.12 -3.90 16.51
C GLN A 206 -0.95 -2.37 16.49
N ALA A 207 -1.02 -1.72 17.65
CA ALA A 207 -0.78 -0.28 17.75
C ALA A 207 0.66 0.09 17.37
N ALA A 208 1.65 -0.71 17.76
CA ALA A 208 3.05 -0.52 17.36
C ALA A 208 3.22 -0.67 15.83
N MET A 209 2.56 -1.66 15.22
CA MET A 209 2.57 -1.85 13.76
C MET A 209 1.92 -0.67 13.01
N ASP A 210 0.80 -0.15 13.50
CA ASP A 210 0.14 1.01 12.88
C ASP A 210 1.01 2.27 12.97
N ILE A 211 1.70 2.47 14.10
CA ILE A 211 2.70 3.55 14.26
C ILE A 211 3.87 3.34 13.30
N ALA A 212 4.37 2.10 13.17
CA ALA A 212 5.46 1.78 12.26
C ALA A 212 5.09 2.08 10.80
N LYS A 213 3.88 1.74 10.35
CA LYS A 213 3.40 2.06 8.99
C LYS A 213 3.43 3.56 8.69
N GLU A 214 2.95 4.38 9.60
CA GLU A 214 2.99 5.85 9.41
C GLU A 214 4.43 6.38 9.42
N ARG A 215 5.30 5.87 10.30
CA ARG A 215 6.73 6.22 10.32
C ARG A 215 7.45 5.79 9.04
N LEU A 216 7.14 4.60 8.52
CA LEU A 216 7.69 4.14 7.24
C LEU A 216 7.31 5.06 6.09
N LYS A 217 6.04 5.44 6.01
CA LYS A 217 5.54 6.35 5.00
C LYS A 217 6.24 7.72 5.06
N GLU A 218 6.45 8.26 6.27
CA GLU A 218 7.21 9.49 6.46
C GLU A 218 8.67 9.33 6.06
N ALA A 219 9.32 8.22 6.48
CA ALA A 219 10.70 7.93 6.13
C ALA A 219 10.91 7.77 4.60
N LEU A 220 10.00 7.08 3.92
CA LEU A 220 10.01 6.94 2.47
C LEU A 220 9.80 8.28 1.75
N LYS A 221 8.91 9.12 2.26
CA LYS A 221 8.67 10.47 1.71
C LYS A 221 9.91 11.35 1.84
N ASP A 222 10.57 11.34 3.00
CA ASP A 222 11.81 12.08 3.22
C ASP A 222 12.93 11.56 2.31
N ALA A 223 13.08 10.23 2.19
CA ALA A 223 14.06 9.61 1.31
C ALA A 223 13.81 9.95 -0.18
N ALA A 224 12.57 9.92 -0.63
CA ALA A 224 12.20 10.30 -1.99
C ALA A 224 12.48 11.78 -2.28
N ASN A 225 12.18 12.68 -1.35
CA ASN A 225 12.46 14.12 -1.47
C ASN A 225 13.97 14.39 -1.54
N GLU A 226 14.77 13.73 -0.71
CA GLU A 226 16.24 13.86 -0.75
C GLU A 226 16.80 13.32 -2.06
N SER A 227 16.26 12.19 -2.55
CA SER A 227 16.67 11.55 -3.80
C SER A 227 16.29 12.35 -5.04
N ALA A 228 15.24 13.16 -4.98
CA ALA A 228 14.89 14.07 -6.06
C ALA A 228 16.01 15.10 -6.35
N GLN A 229 16.80 15.44 -5.33
CA GLN A 229 17.93 16.38 -5.46
C GLN A 229 19.27 15.69 -5.76
N ARG A 230 19.50 14.50 -5.21
CA ARG A 230 20.80 13.79 -5.24
C ARG A 230 20.83 12.61 -6.20
N GLY A 231 19.70 12.21 -6.74
CA GLY A 231 19.54 10.99 -7.54
C GLY A 231 19.03 9.82 -6.71
N TRP A 232 18.52 8.80 -7.41
CA TRP A 232 17.91 7.62 -6.81
C TRP A 232 18.88 6.43 -6.66
N GLY A 233 20.15 6.61 -7.04
CA GLY A 233 21.10 5.51 -7.06
C GLY A 233 20.70 4.43 -8.06
N THR A 234 20.81 3.17 -7.67
CA THR A 234 20.44 1.99 -8.48
C THR A 234 18.96 1.66 -8.48
N VAL A 235 18.11 2.42 -7.75
CA VAL A 235 16.66 2.17 -7.73
C VAL A 235 16.08 2.25 -9.14
N GLY A 236 15.54 1.14 -9.65
CA GLY A 236 14.98 1.04 -11.01
C GLY A 236 13.73 1.92 -11.22
N ALA A 237 13.40 2.20 -12.47
CA ALA A 237 12.26 3.07 -12.80
C ALA A 237 10.91 2.50 -12.35
N SER A 238 10.71 1.18 -12.47
CA SER A 238 9.53 0.46 -11.98
C SER A 238 9.37 0.61 -10.47
N CYS A 239 10.44 0.34 -9.72
CA CYS A 239 10.44 0.47 -8.26
C CYS A 239 10.22 1.92 -7.80
N ARG A 240 10.84 2.92 -8.47
CA ARG A 240 10.55 4.35 -8.17
C ARG A 240 9.09 4.70 -8.37
N LYS A 241 8.49 4.21 -9.45
CA LYS A 241 7.07 4.43 -9.73
C LYS A 241 6.21 3.83 -8.60
N GLU A 242 6.48 2.60 -8.19
CA GLU A 242 5.76 1.93 -7.10
C GLU A 242 5.91 2.68 -5.77
N ILE A 243 7.13 3.12 -5.42
CA ILE A 243 7.39 3.94 -4.23
C ILE A 243 6.55 5.23 -4.30
N MET A 244 6.58 5.94 -5.42
CA MET A 244 5.83 7.19 -5.59
C MET A 244 4.32 6.99 -5.54
N GLU A 245 3.79 5.90 -6.11
CA GLU A 245 2.37 5.55 -6.03
C GLU A 245 1.93 5.26 -4.59
N ARG A 246 2.76 4.59 -3.79
CA ARG A 246 2.52 4.34 -2.36
C ARG A 246 2.57 5.60 -1.51
N LEU A 247 3.47 6.53 -1.83
CA LEU A 247 3.59 7.83 -1.17
C LEU A 247 2.45 8.77 -1.54
N THR A 248 1.87 8.61 -2.73
CA THR A 248 0.71 9.38 -3.15
C THR A 248 -0.47 8.89 -2.32
N SER A 249 -0.81 9.64 -1.29
CA SER A 249 -1.98 9.37 -0.45
C SER A 249 -3.21 9.35 -1.36
N LYS A 250 -3.76 8.18 -1.63
CA LYS A 250 -5.08 8.06 -2.23
C LYS A 250 -6.07 8.57 -1.20
N VAL A 251 -6.29 9.89 -1.20
CA VAL A 251 -7.34 10.48 -0.37
C VAL A 251 -8.63 9.80 -0.78
N ASP A 252 -9.26 9.10 0.17
CA ASP A 252 -10.59 8.54 -0.09
C ASP A 252 -11.58 9.71 -0.25
N TRP A 253 -11.72 10.17 -1.50
CA TRP A 253 -12.58 11.28 -1.87
C TRP A 253 -14.01 11.12 -1.32
N ARG A 254 -14.46 9.85 -1.13
CA ARG A 254 -15.77 9.55 -0.56
C ARG A 254 -15.87 9.97 0.90
N LYS A 255 -14.81 9.73 1.69
CA LYS A 255 -14.75 10.18 3.09
C LYS A 255 -14.70 11.70 3.19
N VAL A 256 -13.87 12.32 2.34
CA VAL A 256 -13.76 13.79 2.28
C VAL A 256 -15.10 14.41 1.91
N MET A 257 -15.75 13.90 0.88
CA MET A 257 -17.07 14.39 0.44
C MET A 257 -18.13 14.26 1.54
N ARG A 258 -18.21 13.11 2.22
CA ARG A 258 -19.15 12.91 3.35
C ARG A 258 -18.86 13.85 4.51
N TYR A 259 -17.59 14.04 4.83
CA TYR A 259 -17.18 14.98 5.87
C TYR A 259 -17.55 16.41 5.50
N PHE A 260 -17.29 16.82 4.27
CA PHE A 260 -17.65 18.14 3.74
C PHE A 260 -19.15 18.40 3.85
N VAL A 261 -20.00 17.50 3.32
CA VAL A 261 -21.45 17.61 3.41
C VAL A 261 -21.93 17.70 4.87
N LYS A 262 -21.38 16.89 5.78
CA LYS A 262 -21.72 16.97 7.21
C LYS A 262 -21.32 18.29 7.86
N THR A 263 -20.20 18.86 7.43
CA THR A 263 -19.68 20.12 7.97
C THR A 263 -20.48 21.31 7.47
N SER A 264 -20.81 21.35 6.18
CA SER A 264 -21.64 22.35 5.55
C SER A 264 -23.03 22.43 6.20
N GLN A 265 -23.63 21.27 6.50
CA GLN A 265 -24.91 21.23 7.23
C GLN A 265 -24.83 21.84 8.65
N ARG A 266 -23.65 21.79 9.30
CA ARG A 266 -23.44 22.37 10.65
C ARG A 266 -23.13 23.86 10.61
N ALA A 267 -22.55 24.35 9.52
CA ALA A 267 -22.12 25.74 9.39
C ALA A 267 -23.29 26.71 9.23
N ASN A 268 -24.39 26.27 8.63
CA ASN A 268 -25.54 27.10 8.32
C ASN A 268 -26.41 27.40 9.58
N LYS A 269 -26.04 28.44 10.32
CA LYS A 269 -26.73 28.87 11.54
C LYS A 269 -27.56 30.11 11.26
N ARG A 270 -28.88 29.99 11.30
CA ARG A 270 -29.79 31.13 11.19
C ARG A 270 -30.16 31.67 12.58
N SER A 271 -30.14 32.99 12.73
CA SER A 271 -30.66 33.66 13.91
C SER A 271 -32.19 33.50 14.00
N THR A 272 -32.70 33.19 15.19
CA THR A 272 -34.15 33.02 15.41
C THR A 272 -34.59 33.54 16.77
N PRO A 273 -35.64 34.37 16.84
CA PRO A 273 -36.18 34.81 18.12
C PRO A 273 -36.88 33.71 18.93
N LYS A 274 -37.19 32.57 18.28
CA LYS A 274 -37.83 31.40 18.93
C LYS A 274 -36.88 30.58 19.84
N ARG A 275 -35.59 30.93 19.90
CA ARG A 275 -34.59 30.30 20.80
C ARG A 275 -33.87 31.35 21.60
N LEU A 276 -33.70 31.11 22.90
CA LEU A 276 -32.91 31.98 23.76
C LEU A 276 -31.42 31.89 23.39
N ASN A 277 -30.78 33.04 23.36
CA ASN A 277 -29.35 33.15 23.26
C ASN A 277 -28.72 32.67 24.60
N ARG A 278 -27.83 31.72 24.56
CA ARG A 278 -27.22 31.16 25.79
C ARG A 278 -26.32 32.15 26.53
N ARG A 279 -25.82 33.17 25.84
CA ARG A 279 -24.86 34.14 26.40
C ARG A 279 -25.57 35.46 26.78
N TYR A 280 -26.61 35.84 26.03
CA TYR A 280 -27.37 37.07 26.23
C TYR A 280 -28.86 36.77 26.13
N ALA A 281 -29.37 36.05 27.11
CA ALA A 281 -30.80 35.68 27.19
C ALA A 281 -31.69 36.92 27.25
N GLY A 282 -32.68 37.00 26.36
CA GLY A 282 -33.63 38.11 26.31
C GLY A 282 -33.15 39.36 25.56
N ILE A 283 -31.88 39.52 25.25
CA ILE A 283 -31.31 40.68 24.54
C ILE A 283 -31.06 40.36 23.08
N HIS A 284 -30.49 39.18 22.78
CA HIS A 284 -30.21 38.73 21.42
C HIS A 284 -30.96 37.45 21.06
N PRO A 285 -31.37 37.30 19.79
CA PRO A 285 -32.00 36.07 19.33
C PRO A 285 -31.02 34.87 19.40
N GLY A 286 -31.55 33.71 19.69
CA GLY A 286 -30.76 32.46 19.67
C GLY A 286 -30.45 32.02 18.23
N ARG A 287 -29.61 31.03 18.07
CA ARG A 287 -29.23 30.46 16.76
C ARG A 287 -29.87 29.06 16.59
N LYS A 288 -30.48 28.84 15.43
CA LYS A 288 -30.98 27.55 14.97
C LYS A 288 -30.05 27.06 13.85
N VAL A 289 -29.57 25.83 13.95
CA VAL A 289 -28.87 25.18 12.84
C VAL A 289 -29.91 24.89 11.76
N ASN A 290 -29.74 25.48 10.58
CA ASN A 290 -30.53 25.11 9.42
C ASN A 290 -29.94 23.81 8.88
N ARG A 291 -30.70 22.72 8.94
CA ARG A 291 -30.22 21.38 8.58
C ARG A 291 -30.21 21.10 7.07
N THR A 292 -30.54 22.07 6.26
CA THR A 292 -30.60 21.96 4.79
C THR A 292 -29.62 22.96 4.19
N ALA A 293 -28.36 22.57 4.03
CA ALA A 293 -27.46 23.26 3.14
C ALA A 293 -27.90 22.99 1.70
N ASN A 294 -27.93 24.04 0.87
CA ASN A 294 -28.18 23.91 -0.56
C ASN A 294 -26.84 23.69 -1.27
N ILE A 295 -26.47 22.42 -1.44
CA ILE A 295 -25.18 22.02 -2.02
C ILE A 295 -25.38 21.72 -3.49
N ALA A 296 -24.53 22.28 -4.36
CA ALA A 296 -24.41 21.89 -5.75
C ALA A 296 -23.33 20.82 -5.90
N ILE A 297 -23.61 19.74 -6.63
CA ILE A 297 -22.65 18.70 -6.98
C ILE A 297 -22.59 18.61 -8.49
N SER A 298 -21.52 19.12 -9.07
CA SER A 298 -21.27 19.03 -10.51
C SER A 298 -20.59 17.71 -10.84
N ILE A 299 -21.14 16.99 -11.81
CA ILE A 299 -20.63 15.69 -12.28
C ILE A 299 -20.07 15.87 -13.68
N ASP A 300 -18.76 15.67 -13.80
CA ASP A 300 -18.09 15.62 -15.09
C ASP A 300 -18.56 14.39 -15.87
N GLN A 301 -19.05 14.64 -17.06
CA GLN A 301 -19.53 13.61 -17.99
C GLN A 301 -18.78 13.64 -19.33
N SER A 302 -17.58 14.25 -19.32
CA SER A 302 -16.70 14.29 -20.48
C SER A 302 -16.33 12.88 -20.96
N GLY A 303 -15.78 12.79 -22.15
CA GLY A 303 -15.40 11.53 -22.77
C GLY A 303 -14.29 10.78 -22.03
N SER A 304 -13.47 11.47 -21.21
CA SER A 304 -12.42 10.85 -20.38
C SER A 304 -12.99 10.06 -19.20
N VAL A 305 -14.11 10.52 -18.62
CA VAL A 305 -14.78 9.85 -17.49
C VAL A 305 -15.38 8.53 -17.95
N SER A 306 -14.83 7.41 -17.47
CA SER A 306 -15.34 6.08 -17.81
C SER A 306 -16.73 5.82 -17.21
N ASP A 307 -17.47 4.91 -17.83
CA ASP A 307 -18.79 4.49 -17.34
C ASP A 307 -18.73 3.85 -15.94
N ALA A 308 -17.61 3.17 -15.62
CA ALA A 308 -17.38 2.60 -14.30
C ALA A 308 -17.20 3.70 -13.24
N MET A 309 -16.46 4.76 -13.58
CA MET A 309 -16.26 5.90 -12.69
C MET A 309 -17.55 6.69 -12.47
N LEU A 310 -18.32 6.93 -13.54
CA LEU A 310 -19.64 7.57 -13.45
C LEU A 310 -20.58 6.74 -12.55
N ALA A 311 -20.58 5.42 -12.69
CA ALA A 311 -21.36 4.54 -11.81
C ALA A 311 -20.92 4.64 -10.35
N ALA A 312 -19.59 4.76 -10.09
CA ALA A 312 -19.07 4.99 -8.75
C ALA A 312 -19.52 6.32 -8.17
N PHE A 313 -19.55 7.41 -8.96
CA PHE A 313 -20.08 8.70 -8.53
C PHE A 313 -21.56 8.59 -8.13
N TYR A 314 -22.40 8.03 -8.98
CA TYR A 314 -23.82 7.86 -8.66
C TYR A 314 -24.06 6.92 -7.47
N SER A 315 -23.28 5.86 -7.33
CA SER A 315 -23.34 4.97 -6.16
C SER A 315 -23.07 5.72 -4.85
N GLU A 316 -22.07 6.62 -4.85
CA GLU A 316 -21.75 7.39 -3.66
C GLU A 316 -22.76 8.50 -3.39
N LEU A 317 -23.31 9.13 -4.44
CA LEU A 317 -24.41 10.11 -4.31
C LEU A 317 -25.69 9.47 -3.76
N ASN A 318 -25.99 8.23 -4.12
CA ASN A 318 -27.08 7.46 -3.52
C ASN A 318 -26.91 7.30 -2.00
N LYS A 319 -25.67 7.03 -1.52
CA LYS A 319 -25.37 6.97 -0.08
C LYS A 319 -25.43 8.35 0.60
N LEU A 320 -25.04 9.41 -0.13
CA LEU A 320 -25.15 10.77 0.37
C LEU A 320 -26.59 11.23 0.49
N SER A 321 -27.49 10.77 -0.38
CA SER A 321 -28.91 11.12 -0.33
C SER A 321 -29.59 10.71 0.99
N ASP A 322 -29.04 9.71 1.68
CA ASP A 322 -29.49 9.35 3.04
C ASP A 322 -29.17 10.43 4.09
N LEU A 323 -28.19 11.28 3.81
CA LEU A 323 -27.74 12.33 4.72
C LEU A 323 -28.34 13.70 4.39
N ALA A 324 -28.39 14.07 3.10
CA ALA A 324 -28.77 15.42 2.65
C ALA A 324 -29.48 15.39 1.30
N SER A 325 -30.16 16.50 0.96
CA SER A 325 -30.57 16.80 -0.40
C SER A 325 -29.55 17.73 -1.04
N PHE A 326 -29.30 17.56 -2.33
CA PHE A 326 -28.33 18.36 -3.11
C PHE A 326 -28.80 18.54 -4.56
N THR A 327 -28.25 19.51 -5.26
CA THR A 327 -28.53 19.73 -6.68
C THR A 327 -27.43 19.11 -7.52
N VAL A 328 -27.80 18.24 -8.44
CA VAL A 328 -26.85 17.62 -9.41
C VAL A 328 -26.80 18.47 -10.65
N VAL A 329 -25.57 18.81 -11.09
CA VAL A 329 -25.27 19.65 -12.25
C VAL A 329 -24.38 18.84 -13.19
N PRO A 330 -24.96 18.11 -14.18
CA PRO A 330 -24.16 17.43 -15.19
C PRO A 330 -23.48 18.44 -16.11
N PHE A 331 -22.20 18.23 -16.42
CA PHE A 331 -21.44 19.12 -17.31
C PHE A 331 -20.38 18.36 -18.11
N ASP A 332 -19.95 18.98 -19.20
CA ASP A 332 -18.75 18.66 -19.99
C ASP A 332 -18.00 19.96 -20.34
N THR A 333 -18.03 20.43 -21.57
CA THR A 333 -17.62 21.79 -21.97
C THR A 333 -18.64 22.84 -21.55
N GLN A 334 -19.88 22.44 -21.32
CA GLN A 334 -20.99 23.26 -20.89
C GLN A 334 -21.85 22.54 -19.84
N VAL A 335 -22.68 23.29 -19.13
CA VAL A 335 -23.64 22.67 -18.21
C VAL A 335 -24.86 22.20 -18.99
N ALA A 336 -25.27 20.95 -18.81
CA ALA A 336 -26.54 20.43 -19.34
C ALA A 336 -27.73 20.95 -18.51
N GLU A 337 -28.07 22.21 -18.70
CA GLU A 337 -29.07 22.89 -17.84
C GLU A 337 -30.44 22.19 -17.82
N GLU A 338 -30.86 21.55 -18.91
CA GLU A 338 -32.11 20.78 -18.99
C GLU A 338 -32.10 19.53 -18.10
N HIS A 339 -30.93 19.06 -17.73
CA HIS A 339 -30.70 17.86 -16.92
C HIS A 339 -30.24 18.16 -15.49
N VAL A 340 -30.28 19.42 -15.07
CA VAL A 340 -30.01 19.77 -13.67
C VAL A 340 -31.23 19.42 -12.83
N PHE A 341 -31.02 18.67 -11.76
CA PHE A 341 -32.11 18.23 -10.89
C PHE A 341 -31.74 18.25 -9.40
N VAL A 342 -32.76 18.40 -8.56
CA VAL A 342 -32.59 18.29 -7.11
C VAL A 342 -32.75 16.84 -6.68
N TRP A 343 -31.66 16.28 -6.13
CA TRP A 343 -31.67 14.96 -5.54
C TRP A 343 -32.13 15.04 -4.09
N LYS A 344 -33.36 14.59 -3.86
CA LYS A 344 -33.96 14.69 -2.53
C LYS A 344 -33.48 13.60 -1.60
N LYS A 345 -33.43 13.93 -0.31
CA LYS A 345 -33.06 12.97 0.73
C LYS A 345 -33.91 11.69 0.66
N GLY A 346 -33.23 10.53 0.70
CA GLY A 346 -33.85 9.20 0.64
C GLY A 346 -34.28 8.75 -0.76
N GLN A 347 -34.00 9.53 -1.82
CA GLN A 347 -34.22 9.09 -3.20
C GLN A 347 -32.96 8.39 -3.73
N SER A 348 -33.16 7.40 -4.58
CA SER A 348 -32.09 6.73 -5.32
C SER A 348 -32.25 6.99 -6.81
N HIS A 349 -31.16 7.28 -7.49
CA HIS A 349 -31.12 7.48 -8.93
C HIS A 349 -30.14 6.50 -9.59
N PRO A 350 -30.51 5.92 -10.75
CA PRO A 350 -29.58 5.15 -11.54
C PRO A 350 -28.50 6.06 -12.16
N LYS A 351 -27.42 5.44 -12.65
CA LYS A 351 -26.43 6.14 -13.46
C LYS A 351 -27.09 6.77 -14.69
N MET A 352 -26.82 8.05 -14.91
CA MET A 352 -27.28 8.79 -16.09
C MET A 352 -26.10 9.54 -16.72
N ARG A 353 -25.98 9.46 -18.04
CA ARG A 353 -25.01 10.21 -18.84
C ARG A 353 -25.74 11.03 -19.87
N TYR A 354 -25.48 12.31 -19.93
CA TYR A 354 -26.13 13.28 -20.82
C TYR A 354 -25.17 13.94 -21.79
N CYS A 355 -23.86 13.94 -21.49
CA CYS A 355 -22.80 14.62 -22.23
C CYS A 355 -21.64 13.71 -22.53
N TYR A 356 -20.84 14.02 -23.58
CA TYR A 356 -19.67 13.29 -24.02
C TYR A 356 -18.54 14.19 -24.55
N GLY A 357 -18.60 15.50 -24.30
CA GLY A 357 -17.62 16.48 -24.79
C GLY A 357 -16.27 16.45 -24.06
N GLY A 358 -15.53 17.53 -24.16
CA GLY A 358 -14.34 17.79 -23.35
C GLY A 358 -14.72 18.27 -21.94
N THR A 359 -13.73 18.70 -21.14
CA THR A 359 -13.95 19.18 -19.76
C THR A 359 -13.68 20.69 -19.66
N CYS A 360 -14.63 21.45 -19.13
CA CYS A 360 -14.47 22.87 -18.82
C CYS A 360 -15.05 23.21 -17.45
N PHE A 361 -14.19 23.53 -16.48
CA PHE A 361 -14.60 23.84 -15.09
C PHE A 361 -15.21 25.24 -14.92
N GLU A 362 -14.99 26.16 -15.87
CA GLU A 362 -15.64 27.49 -15.83
C GLU A 362 -17.15 27.39 -15.95
N ALA A 363 -17.63 26.45 -16.75
CA ALA A 363 -19.06 26.27 -17.00
C ALA A 363 -19.86 25.95 -15.72
N PRO A 364 -19.56 24.89 -14.95
CA PRO A 364 -20.27 24.59 -13.72
C PRO A 364 -20.02 25.65 -12.64
N THR A 365 -18.82 26.25 -12.57
CA THR A 365 -18.52 27.30 -11.61
C THR A 365 -19.34 28.57 -11.88
N ALA A 366 -19.43 29.00 -13.12
CA ALA A 366 -20.27 30.14 -13.51
C ALA A 366 -21.76 29.88 -13.26
N TYR A 367 -22.21 28.64 -13.50
CA TYR A 367 -23.58 28.22 -13.24
C TYR A 367 -23.93 28.30 -11.76
N VAL A 368 -23.06 27.80 -10.89
CA VAL A 368 -23.23 27.78 -9.43
C VAL A 368 -23.17 29.21 -8.85
N ASN A 369 -22.20 30.02 -9.30
CA ASN A 369 -22.05 31.41 -8.83
C ASN A 369 -23.22 32.34 -9.18
N LYS A 370 -23.93 32.04 -10.25
CA LYS A 370 -25.18 32.79 -10.62
C LYS A 370 -26.37 32.43 -9.73
N ARG A 371 -26.26 31.38 -8.91
CA ARG A 371 -27.31 30.84 -8.05
C ARG A 371 -26.91 30.84 -6.59
N SER A 372 -27.87 30.79 -5.68
CA SER A 372 -27.61 30.81 -4.23
C SER A 372 -27.39 29.39 -3.70
N PHE A 373 -26.24 28.81 -4.01
CA PHE A 373 -25.76 27.60 -3.35
C PHE A 373 -24.87 27.98 -2.17
N ASP A 374 -24.90 27.16 -1.11
CA ASP A 374 -24.06 27.34 0.07
C ASP A 374 -22.67 26.80 -0.18
N ASP A 375 -22.56 25.68 -0.94
CA ASP A 375 -21.33 24.97 -1.24
C ASP A 375 -21.38 24.32 -2.62
N HIS A 376 -20.19 24.05 -3.20
CA HIS A 376 -20.03 23.42 -4.50
C HIS A 376 -18.98 22.31 -4.45
N ILE A 377 -19.32 21.14 -4.99
CA ILE A 377 -18.43 20.00 -5.15
C ILE A 377 -18.39 19.65 -6.64
N VAL A 378 -17.20 19.38 -7.16
CA VAL A 378 -17.01 18.88 -8.53
C VAL A 378 -16.46 17.46 -8.47
N LEU A 379 -17.08 16.53 -9.18
CA LEU A 379 -16.64 15.15 -9.36
C LEU A 379 -16.12 14.96 -10.78
N THR A 380 -14.86 14.60 -10.92
CA THR A 380 -14.11 14.44 -12.19
C THR A 380 -13.07 13.35 -12.05
N ASP A 381 -12.45 12.94 -13.14
CA ASP A 381 -11.41 11.91 -13.23
C ASP A 381 -9.97 12.47 -13.17
N MET A 382 -9.80 13.77 -12.97
CA MET A 382 -8.48 14.41 -12.86
C MET A 382 -7.73 14.04 -11.60
#